data_976f7fce5e6b32467497e52381a5e44a
#
_entry.id   976f7fce5e6b32467497e52381a5e44a
#
_cell.length_a   1.000
_cell.length_b   1.000
_cell.length_c   1.000
_cell.angle_alpha   90.00
_cell.angle_beta   90.00
_cell.angle_gamma   90.00
#
_symmetry.space_group_name_H-M   'P 1'
#
loop_
_entity.id
_entity.type
_entity.pdbx_description
1 polymer ?
#
loop_
_entity_poly.entity_id
_entity_poly.type
_entity_poly.pdbx_seq_one_letter_code
_entity_poly.pdbx_strand_id
1 'polypeptide(L)'
;GRVTNPTEDVFEKRIAALEGGVAALAVASGAAAITYTIENLAQNGDHIVSAKNIYGGSYNLLAHTLPQYGIQTTFVDIFDYDAVEAAIQENTKALFIETLGNPNSDVVDIEKVAEIAHAHKIPLVVDSTFATPYLVRPIEYGADIVVHSATKFIGGHGTTLGGVIVDSGKFDWEASGKFPSLTEPNPSYHGISFTKAAGAAAFVTKIRAILLRDTGATLSPFHAFLLLQGLETLSLRVERHVSNALKVVEYLNGHPQVERVNHPSVAEDAVQQELYKKYFPRGGGSIFTFEIKGDAQKAKDFIDNLELFSLLANVADVKSLVIHPATTTHSQCTDKELTEQGIKPNTIRLSVGTENIDDIIQDLGEAFKAVQ
;
A
#
# COMPACT_ATOMS: atom_id res chain seq x y z
N GLY A 1 -13.59 15.92 -17.69
CA GLY A 1 -14.05 14.80 -18.51
C GLY A 1 -13.74 13.46 -17.88
N ARG A 2 -14.45 12.40 -18.25
CA ARG A 2 -14.29 11.07 -17.66
C ARG A 2 -12.93 10.43 -17.98
N VAL A 3 -12.46 10.57 -19.20
CA VAL A 3 -11.25 9.88 -19.70
C VAL A 3 -10.02 10.78 -19.58
N THR A 4 -10.18 12.07 -19.75
CA THR A 4 -9.12 13.06 -19.70
C THR A 4 -9.61 14.35 -19.03
N ASN A 5 -8.73 14.97 -18.25
CA ASN A 5 -8.99 16.26 -17.62
C ASN A 5 -7.65 16.95 -17.35
N PRO A 6 -7.50 18.26 -17.65
CA PRO A 6 -6.22 18.96 -17.51
C PRO A 6 -5.70 19.00 -16.06
N THR A 7 -6.55 19.09 -15.04
CA THR A 7 -6.13 19.08 -13.63
C THR A 7 -5.65 17.68 -13.22
N GLU A 8 -6.34 16.65 -13.64
CA GLU A 8 -5.92 15.26 -13.42
C GLU A 8 -4.59 14.96 -14.14
N ASP A 9 -4.40 15.43 -15.37
CA ASP A 9 -3.17 15.27 -16.15
C ASP A 9 -1.95 15.86 -15.42
N VAL A 10 -2.11 17.02 -14.79
CA VAL A 10 -1.03 17.62 -13.97
C VAL A 10 -0.71 16.72 -12.77
N PHE A 11 -1.71 16.19 -12.09
CA PHE A 11 -1.51 15.26 -10.97
C PHE A 11 -0.81 13.97 -11.43
N GLU A 12 -1.29 13.37 -12.51
CA GLU A 12 -0.72 12.15 -13.11
C GLU A 12 0.77 12.34 -13.48
N LYS A 13 1.09 13.43 -14.16
CA LYS A 13 2.48 13.74 -14.56
C LYS A 13 3.40 13.98 -13.37
N ARG A 14 2.91 14.68 -12.34
CA ARG A 14 3.70 14.92 -11.13
C ARG A 14 4.00 13.63 -10.38
N ILE A 15 3.00 12.77 -10.17
CA ILE A 15 3.22 11.51 -9.45
C ILE A 15 4.07 10.53 -10.26
N ALA A 16 3.92 10.48 -11.57
CA ALA A 16 4.79 9.69 -12.45
C ALA A 16 6.25 10.14 -12.32
N ALA A 17 6.51 11.45 -12.33
CA ALA A 17 7.85 11.99 -12.17
C ALA A 17 8.43 11.70 -10.78
N LEU A 18 7.63 11.79 -9.72
CA LEU A 18 8.07 11.49 -8.36
C LEU A 18 8.44 10.01 -8.16
N GLU A 19 7.69 9.09 -8.77
CA GLU A 19 7.97 7.65 -8.73
C GLU A 19 9.08 7.22 -9.71
N GLY A 20 9.42 8.03 -10.70
CA GLY A 20 10.33 7.66 -11.77
C GLY A 20 9.68 6.77 -12.84
N GLY A 21 8.35 6.85 -12.99
CA GLY A 21 7.58 6.16 -14.02
C GLY A 21 7.47 6.96 -15.32
N VAL A 22 7.06 6.30 -16.39
CA VAL A 22 6.84 6.95 -17.70
C VAL A 22 5.48 7.60 -17.81
N ALA A 23 4.48 7.08 -17.10
CA ALA A 23 3.12 7.58 -17.10
C ALA A 23 2.36 7.16 -15.84
N ALA A 24 1.29 7.87 -15.53
CA ALA A 24 0.38 7.52 -14.45
C ALA A 24 -1.08 7.73 -14.86
N LEU A 25 -1.98 7.07 -14.14
CA LEU A 25 -3.42 7.21 -14.28
C LEU A 25 -4.05 7.46 -12.92
N ALA A 26 -4.75 8.58 -12.77
CA ALA A 26 -5.54 8.88 -11.60
C ALA A 26 -6.93 8.24 -11.69
N VAL A 27 -7.39 7.70 -10.57
CA VAL A 27 -8.69 7.03 -10.44
C VAL A 27 -9.37 7.41 -9.11
N ALA A 28 -10.64 7.05 -8.97
CA ALA A 28 -11.50 7.52 -7.88
C ALA A 28 -11.05 7.09 -6.46
N SER A 29 -10.25 6.02 -6.33
CA SER A 29 -9.79 5.51 -5.03
C SER A 29 -8.59 4.57 -5.19
N GLY A 30 -7.89 4.29 -4.09
CA GLY A 30 -6.85 3.26 -4.04
C GLY A 30 -7.41 1.87 -4.39
N ALA A 31 -8.61 1.54 -3.94
CA ALA A 31 -9.28 0.28 -4.31
C ALA A 31 -9.50 0.18 -5.83
N ALA A 32 -9.96 1.27 -6.47
CA ALA A 32 -10.09 1.31 -7.93
C ALA A 32 -8.73 1.17 -8.64
N ALA A 33 -7.66 1.74 -8.09
CA ALA A 33 -6.32 1.60 -8.65
C ALA A 33 -5.86 0.13 -8.65
N ILE A 34 -6.05 -0.58 -7.54
CA ILE A 34 -5.70 -2.00 -7.43
C ILE A 34 -6.59 -2.84 -8.36
N THR A 35 -7.91 -2.64 -8.32
CA THR A 35 -8.88 -3.37 -9.16
C THR A 35 -8.53 -3.23 -10.63
N TYR A 36 -8.34 -2.01 -11.12
CA TYR A 36 -8.01 -1.77 -12.52
C TYR A 36 -6.63 -2.32 -12.91
N THR A 37 -5.67 -2.29 -11.99
CA THR A 37 -4.36 -2.90 -12.23
C THR A 37 -4.49 -4.40 -12.43
N ILE A 38 -5.21 -5.09 -11.56
CA ILE A 38 -5.39 -6.55 -11.65
C ILE A 38 -6.23 -6.92 -12.88
N GLU A 39 -7.37 -6.26 -13.13
CA GLU A 39 -8.24 -6.53 -14.28
C GLU A 39 -7.56 -6.20 -15.63
N ASN A 40 -6.57 -5.30 -15.63
CA ASN A 40 -5.78 -5.01 -16.83
C ASN A 40 -4.76 -6.11 -17.15
N LEU A 41 -4.30 -6.85 -16.12
CA LEU A 41 -3.33 -7.96 -16.22
C LEU A 41 -4.00 -9.32 -16.37
N ALA A 42 -5.10 -9.54 -15.68
CA ALA A 42 -5.74 -10.84 -15.49
C ALA A 42 -7.21 -10.80 -15.92
N GLN A 43 -7.69 -11.91 -16.39
CA GLN A 43 -9.08 -12.16 -16.78
C GLN A 43 -9.56 -13.51 -16.26
N ASN A 44 -10.79 -13.90 -16.61
CA ASN A 44 -11.33 -15.20 -16.21
C ASN A 44 -10.38 -16.35 -16.59
N GLY A 45 -10.02 -17.17 -15.62
CA GLY A 45 -9.08 -18.29 -15.74
C GLY A 45 -7.64 -17.94 -15.39
N ASP A 46 -7.33 -16.68 -15.11
CA ASP A 46 -5.99 -16.24 -14.71
C ASP A 46 -5.77 -16.27 -13.19
N HIS A 47 -4.51 -16.13 -12.80
CA HIS A 47 -4.04 -16.29 -11.43
C HIS A 47 -3.12 -15.13 -11.01
N ILE A 48 -3.18 -14.78 -9.73
CA ILE A 48 -2.31 -13.80 -9.07
C ILE A 48 -1.62 -14.48 -7.87
N VAL A 49 -0.37 -14.16 -7.64
CA VAL A 49 0.32 -14.46 -6.37
C VAL A 49 0.42 -13.17 -5.56
N SER A 50 -0.02 -13.19 -4.33
CA SER A 50 -0.04 -12.02 -3.45
C SER A 50 0.62 -12.31 -2.11
N ALA A 51 1.34 -11.33 -1.57
CA ALA A 51 1.70 -11.35 -0.17
C ALA A 51 0.44 -11.42 0.71
N LYS A 52 0.51 -12.10 1.86
CA LYS A 52 -0.61 -12.19 2.81
C LYS A 52 -0.70 -10.99 3.76
N ASN A 53 0.41 -10.28 3.98
CA ASN A 53 0.52 -9.12 4.86
C ASN A 53 0.21 -7.79 4.13
N ILE A 54 -0.94 -7.75 3.49
CA ILE A 54 -1.44 -6.59 2.72
C ILE A 54 -2.67 -5.96 3.39
N TYR A 55 -3.05 -4.78 2.91
CA TYR A 55 -4.26 -4.10 3.36
C TYR A 55 -5.50 -5.01 3.27
N GLY A 56 -6.31 -5.04 4.34
CA GLY A 56 -7.48 -5.93 4.42
C GLY A 56 -8.49 -5.75 3.29
N GLY A 57 -8.65 -4.54 2.75
CA GLY A 57 -9.50 -4.31 1.57
C GLY A 57 -8.93 -4.94 0.30
N SER A 58 -7.62 -4.90 0.10
CA SER A 58 -6.93 -5.57 -1.01
C SER A 58 -7.01 -7.09 -0.86
N TYR A 59 -6.81 -7.60 0.36
CA TYR A 59 -6.99 -9.02 0.65
C TYR A 59 -8.41 -9.47 0.29
N ASN A 60 -9.43 -8.75 0.77
CA ASN A 60 -10.83 -9.09 0.48
C ASN A 60 -11.16 -9.03 -1.02
N LEU A 61 -10.63 -8.04 -1.74
CA LEU A 61 -10.75 -7.96 -3.20
C LEU A 61 -10.21 -9.21 -3.88
N LEU A 62 -8.97 -9.59 -3.54
CA LEU A 62 -8.25 -10.70 -4.14
C LEU A 62 -8.81 -12.06 -3.71
N ALA A 63 -9.23 -12.22 -2.45
CA ALA A 63 -9.70 -13.48 -1.89
C ALA A 63 -11.17 -13.80 -2.22
N HIS A 64 -12.02 -12.78 -2.34
CA HIS A 64 -13.48 -12.98 -2.39
C HIS A 64 -14.16 -12.34 -3.59
N THR A 65 -13.74 -11.14 -4.00
CA THR A 65 -14.43 -10.40 -5.07
C THR A 65 -13.97 -10.88 -6.45
N LEU A 66 -12.68 -10.87 -6.73
CA LEU A 66 -12.14 -11.26 -8.03
C LEU A 66 -12.36 -12.73 -8.40
N PRO A 67 -12.39 -13.70 -7.45
CA PRO A 67 -12.77 -15.06 -7.77
C PRO A 67 -14.17 -15.21 -8.38
N GLN A 68 -15.11 -14.31 -8.09
CA GLN A 68 -16.43 -14.28 -8.71
C GLN A 68 -16.37 -13.94 -10.20
N TYR A 69 -15.29 -13.30 -10.65
CA TYR A 69 -14.98 -13.00 -12.05
C TYR A 69 -13.96 -13.97 -12.65
N GLY A 70 -13.63 -15.05 -11.90
CA GLY A 70 -12.75 -16.11 -12.38
C GLY A 70 -11.26 -15.83 -12.25
N ILE A 71 -10.84 -14.79 -11.54
CA ILE A 71 -9.43 -14.51 -11.25
C ILE A 71 -9.12 -15.07 -9.87
N GLN A 72 -8.21 -16.06 -9.81
CA GLN A 72 -7.82 -16.72 -8.55
C GLN A 72 -6.56 -16.11 -7.97
N THR A 73 -6.41 -16.17 -6.64
CA THR A 73 -5.22 -15.67 -5.94
C THR A 73 -4.68 -16.71 -4.97
N THR A 74 -3.37 -16.93 -5.00
CA THR A 74 -2.63 -17.64 -3.95
C THR A 74 -1.92 -16.63 -3.07
N PHE A 75 -2.22 -16.66 -1.77
CA PHE A 75 -1.55 -15.84 -0.76
C PHE A 75 -0.36 -16.57 -0.18
N VAL A 76 0.79 -15.92 -0.13
CA VAL A 76 2.05 -16.49 0.33
C VAL A 76 2.67 -15.68 1.46
N ASP A 77 3.51 -16.32 2.24
CA ASP A 77 4.47 -15.61 3.07
C ASP A 77 5.54 -15.04 2.14
N ILE A 78 5.57 -13.73 2.01
CA ILE A 78 6.45 -13.06 1.05
C ILE A 78 7.94 -13.14 1.45
N PHE A 79 8.23 -13.54 2.68
CA PHE A 79 9.57 -13.75 3.19
C PHE A 79 10.07 -15.19 2.95
N ASP A 80 9.19 -16.11 2.57
CA ASP A 80 9.51 -17.45 2.11
C ASP A 80 9.56 -17.49 0.58
N TYR A 81 10.74 -17.21 0.02
CA TYR A 81 10.93 -17.11 -1.43
C TYR A 81 10.69 -18.42 -2.17
N ASP A 82 10.93 -19.58 -1.52
CA ASP A 82 10.63 -20.88 -2.10
C ASP A 82 9.11 -21.10 -2.21
N ALA A 83 8.35 -20.63 -1.21
CA ALA A 83 6.89 -20.65 -1.27
C ALA A 83 6.34 -19.66 -2.33
N VAL A 84 6.95 -18.51 -2.51
CA VAL A 84 6.61 -17.55 -3.57
C VAL A 84 6.81 -18.19 -4.94
N GLU A 85 7.98 -18.79 -5.18
CA GLU A 85 8.32 -19.48 -6.42
C GLU A 85 7.33 -20.62 -6.71
N ALA A 86 7.06 -21.47 -5.71
CA ALA A 86 6.16 -22.62 -5.82
C ALA A 86 4.70 -22.25 -6.07
N ALA A 87 4.28 -21.04 -5.69
CA ALA A 87 2.92 -20.56 -5.90
C ALA A 87 2.66 -20.07 -7.35
N ILE A 88 3.72 -19.79 -8.12
CA ILE A 88 3.59 -19.30 -9.49
C ILE A 88 3.17 -20.43 -10.41
N GLN A 89 2.08 -20.22 -11.14
CA GLN A 89 1.49 -21.15 -12.10
C GLN A 89 1.69 -20.62 -13.53
N GLU A 90 1.39 -21.45 -14.54
CA GLU A 90 1.48 -21.07 -15.94
C GLU A 90 0.59 -19.84 -16.26
N ASN A 91 -0.62 -19.80 -15.68
CA ASN A 91 -1.60 -18.74 -15.84
C ASN A 91 -1.43 -17.59 -14.84
N THR A 92 -0.35 -17.55 -14.05
CA THR A 92 -0.06 -16.42 -13.16
C THR A 92 0.30 -15.19 -13.98
N LYS A 93 -0.32 -14.03 -13.64
CA LYS A 93 -0.17 -12.77 -14.36
C LYS A 93 0.60 -11.70 -13.60
N ALA A 94 0.70 -11.80 -12.29
CA ALA A 94 1.46 -10.84 -11.48
C ALA A 94 1.82 -11.39 -10.10
N LEU A 95 2.88 -10.81 -9.52
CA LEU A 95 3.09 -10.78 -8.07
C LEU A 95 2.60 -9.43 -7.52
N PHE A 96 1.89 -9.46 -6.39
CA PHE A 96 1.37 -8.27 -5.70
C PHE A 96 1.92 -8.19 -4.28
N ILE A 97 2.53 -7.05 -3.92
CA ILE A 97 3.09 -6.79 -2.59
C ILE A 97 2.78 -5.35 -2.13
N GLU A 98 2.97 -5.08 -0.84
CA GLU A 98 3.08 -3.73 -0.28
C GLU A 98 4.53 -3.44 0.14
N THR A 99 4.98 -2.20 0.07
CA THR A 99 6.34 -1.80 0.49
C THR A 99 6.57 -1.99 1.98
N LEU A 100 5.54 -1.70 2.76
CA LEU A 100 5.46 -1.88 4.21
C LEU A 100 4.19 -2.66 4.49
N GLY A 101 4.32 -3.82 5.12
CA GLY A 101 3.19 -4.69 5.46
C GLY A 101 2.19 -4.03 6.41
N ASN A 102 0.94 -4.37 6.26
CA ASN A 102 -0.14 -3.89 7.11
C ASN A 102 -0.65 -5.05 7.99
N PRO A 103 -0.68 -4.93 9.31
CA PRO A 103 -0.52 -3.68 10.08
C PRO A 103 0.88 -3.45 10.69
N ASN A 104 1.82 -4.37 10.57
CA ASN A 104 3.05 -4.43 11.39
C ASN A 104 4.26 -3.71 10.77
N SER A 105 4.12 -3.09 9.60
CA SER A 105 5.21 -2.39 8.90
C SER A 105 6.44 -3.25 8.55
N ASP A 106 6.24 -4.55 8.32
CA ASP A 106 7.30 -5.43 7.83
C ASP A 106 7.81 -4.95 6.47
N VAL A 107 9.12 -4.93 6.28
CA VAL A 107 9.75 -4.46 5.04
C VAL A 107 9.92 -5.62 4.07
N VAL A 108 9.34 -5.51 2.89
CA VAL A 108 9.49 -6.51 1.82
C VAL A 108 10.73 -6.23 0.98
N ASP A 109 11.51 -7.27 0.64
CA ASP A 109 12.63 -7.16 -0.31
C ASP A 109 12.09 -7.05 -1.74
N ILE A 110 11.83 -5.81 -2.17
CA ILE A 110 11.23 -5.51 -3.48
C ILE A 110 12.08 -6.07 -4.61
N GLU A 111 13.41 -5.91 -4.53
CA GLU A 111 14.34 -6.35 -5.57
C GLU A 111 14.33 -7.87 -5.72
N LYS A 112 14.32 -8.61 -4.61
CA LYS A 112 14.25 -10.07 -4.62
C LYS A 112 12.94 -10.59 -5.20
N VAL A 113 11.82 -10.00 -4.84
CA VAL A 113 10.50 -10.37 -5.37
C VAL A 113 10.38 -10.00 -6.85
N ALA A 114 10.98 -8.88 -7.28
CA ALA A 114 11.04 -8.50 -8.69
C ALA A 114 11.84 -9.51 -9.52
N GLU A 115 12.99 -9.99 -9.01
CA GLU A 115 13.78 -11.03 -9.67
C GLU A 115 12.94 -12.30 -9.91
N ILE A 116 12.19 -12.75 -8.90
CA ILE A 116 11.31 -13.92 -9.02
C ILE A 116 10.23 -13.67 -10.08
N ALA A 117 9.53 -12.54 -10.01
CA ALA A 117 8.48 -12.19 -10.97
C ALA A 117 9.02 -12.20 -12.41
N HIS A 118 10.14 -11.52 -12.65
CA HIS A 118 10.74 -11.40 -13.98
C HIS A 118 11.28 -12.73 -14.51
N ALA A 119 11.79 -13.62 -13.66
CA ALA A 119 12.19 -14.97 -14.08
C ALA A 119 11.01 -15.76 -14.66
N HIS A 120 9.79 -15.50 -14.17
CA HIS A 120 8.55 -16.09 -14.68
C HIS A 120 7.84 -15.24 -15.73
N LYS A 121 8.47 -14.16 -16.22
CA LYS A 121 7.93 -13.24 -17.23
C LYS A 121 6.60 -12.60 -16.83
N ILE A 122 6.43 -12.30 -15.55
CA ILE A 122 5.27 -11.58 -15.00
C ILE A 122 5.72 -10.30 -14.32
N PRO A 123 4.89 -9.24 -14.31
CA PRO A 123 5.23 -7.99 -13.65
C PRO A 123 5.10 -8.10 -12.12
N LEU A 124 5.89 -7.28 -11.42
CA LEU A 124 5.72 -6.98 -10.01
C LEU A 124 4.85 -5.73 -9.85
N VAL A 125 3.74 -5.87 -9.15
CA VAL A 125 2.85 -4.78 -8.72
C VAL A 125 3.13 -4.47 -7.24
N VAL A 126 3.40 -3.22 -6.94
CA VAL A 126 3.73 -2.76 -5.58
C VAL A 126 2.75 -1.68 -5.14
N ASP A 127 2.02 -1.91 -4.07
CA ASP A 127 1.31 -0.84 -3.37
C ASP A 127 2.29 -0.11 -2.45
N SER A 128 2.57 1.15 -2.77
CA SER A 128 3.52 2.00 -2.04
C SER A 128 2.84 3.10 -1.24
N THR A 129 1.58 2.89 -0.86
CA THR A 129 0.77 3.86 -0.12
C THR A 129 1.43 4.31 1.18
N PHE A 130 2.03 3.39 1.94
CA PHE A 130 2.65 3.72 3.24
C PHE A 130 4.04 4.34 3.13
N ALA A 131 4.76 4.03 2.06
CA ALA A 131 6.10 4.58 1.86
C ALA A 131 6.08 5.93 1.14
N THR A 132 5.20 6.12 0.18
CA THR A 132 5.20 7.25 -0.74
C THR A 132 6.48 7.34 -1.60
N PRO A 133 6.52 8.07 -2.71
CA PRO A 133 7.74 8.23 -3.51
C PRO A 133 8.84 9.03 -2.77
N TYR A 134 8.52 9.60 -1.61
CA TYR A 134 9.51 10.31 -0.80
C TYR A 134 10.45 9.36 -0.04
N LEU A 135 9.93 8.27 0.52
CA LEU A 135 10.74 7.33 1.30
C LEU A 135 11.38 6.26 0.43
N VAL A 136 10.62 5.66 -0.48
CA VAL A 136 11.13 4.65 -1.43
C VAL A 136 10.40 4.75 -2.76
N ARG A 137 11.14 4.54 -3.84
CA ARG A 137 10.60 4.44 -5.21
C ARG A 137 10.76 3.01 -5.68
N PRO A 138 9.72 2.17 -5.61
CA PRO A 138 9.82 0.74 -5.94
C PRO A 138 10.32 0.47 -7.36
N ILE A 139 10.07 1.38 -8.31
CA ILE A 139 10.55 1.27 -9.70
C ILE A 139 12.09 1.21 -9.78
N GLU A 140 12.79 1.82 -8.83
CA GLU A 140 14.27 1.75 -8.77
C GLU A 140 14.78 0.36 -8.38
N TYR A 141 13.91 -0.46 -7.78
CA TYR A 141 14.19 -1.81 -7.30
C TYR A 141 13.46 -2.91 -8.09
N GLY A 142 12.96 -2.59 -9.28
CA GLY A 142 12.41 -3.57 -10.20
C GLY A 142 10.88 -3.68 -10.21
N ALA A 143 10.14 -2.87 -9.46
CA ALA A 143 8.70 -2.81 -9.60
C ALA A 143 8.30 -2.32 -11.00
N ASP A 144 7.32 -2.97 -11.59
CA ASP A 144 6.83 -2.63 -12.93
C ASP A 144 5.64 -1.68 -12.86
N ILE A 145 4.75 -1.92 -11.92
CA ILE A 145 3.57 -1.10 -11.65
C ILE A 145 3.56 -0.72 -10.17
N VAL A 146 3.38 0.57 -9.89
CA VAL A 146 3.22 1.08 -8.52
C VAL A 146 1.83 1.65 -8.38
N VAL A 147 1.14 1.28 -7.29
CA VAL A 147 -0.17 1.84 -6.96
C VAL A 147 -0.13 2.60 -5.64
N HIS A 148 -0.97 3.62 -5.52
CA HIS A 148 -1.16 4.36 -4.28
C HIS A 148 -2.64 4.61 -4.02
N SER A 149 -3.06 4.45 -2.79
CA SER A 149 -4.21 5.18 -2.28
C SER A 149 -3.79 6.64 -2.03
N ALA A 150 -4.06 7.50 -2.99
CA ALA A 150 -3.75 8.93 -2.87
C ALA A 150 -4.53 9.62 -1.73
N THR A 151 -5.60 8.98 -1.26
CA THR A 151 -6.38 9.33 -0.06
C THR A 151 -5.49 9.50 1.18
N LYS A 152 -4.40 8.71 1.27
CA LYS A 152 -3.55 8.59 2.46
C LYS A 152 -2.51 9.71 2.50
N PHE A 153 -1.23 9.42 2.55
CA PHE A 153 -0.17 10.44 2.66
C PHE A 153 -0.17 11.48 1.53
N ILE A 154 -0.56 11.12 0.30
CA ILE A 154 -0.56 12.06 -0.82
C ILE A 154 -1.54 13.21 -0.53
N GLY A 155 -2.78 12.91 -0.18
CA GLY A 155 -3.76 13.91 0.27
C GLY A 155 -3.44 14.43 1.67
N GLY A 156 -3.18 13.54 2.60
CA GLY A 156 -2.66 13.80 3.94
C GLY A 156 -3.64 14.35 4.97
N HIS A 157 -4.89 14.62 4.60
CA HIS A 157 -5.85 15.33 5.47
C HIS A 157 -7.20 14.62 5.64
N GLY A 158 -7.37 13.43 5.06
CA GLY A 158 -8.64 12.69 5.11
C GLY A 158 -9.80 13.40 4.39
N THR A 159 -9.52 14.39 3.55
CA THR A 159 -10.53 15.28 2.93
C THR A 159 -10.97 14.82 1.55
N THR A 160 -10.26 13.89 0.92
CA THR A 160 -10.57 13.44 -0.44
C THR A 160 -10.13 12.01 -0.67
N LEU A 161 -10.90 11.28 -1.47
CA LEU A 161 -10.53 9.98 -2.00
C LEU A 161 -9.78 10.14 -3.31
N GLY A 162 -8.84 9.26 -3.57
CA GLY A 162 -8.15 9.15 -4.84
C GLY A 162 -7.25 7.92 -4.87
N GLY A 163 -6.99 7.46 -6.08
CA GLY A 163 -6.01 6.42 -6.37
C GLY A 163 -5.14 6.81 -7.53
N VAL A 164 -3.98 6.21 -7.65
CA VAL A 164 -3.11 6.41 -8.80
C VAL A 164 -2.36 5.11 -9.12
N ILE A 165 -2.21 4.86 -10.42
CA ILE A 165 -1.45 3.76 -10.98
C ILE A 165 -0.28 4.36 -11.73
N VAL A 166 0.94 3.97 -11.42
CA VAL A 166 2.17 4.43 -12.08
C VAL A 166 2.78 3.27 -12.86
N ASP A 167 3.01 3.50 -14.14
CA ASP A 167 3.66 2.56 -15.05
C ASP A 167 5.16 2.88 -15.12
N SER A 168 6.01 1.90 -14.82
CA SER A 168 7.45 2.06 -14.96
C SER A 168 7.90 2.21 -16.42
N GLY A 169 7.12 1.64 -17.35
CA GLY A 169 7.48 1.52 -18.75
C GLY A 169 8.62 0.55 -19.05
N LYS A 170 9.04 -0.24 -18.06
CA LYS A 170 10.22 -1.14 -18.17
C LYS A 170 9.87 -2.58 -18.48
N PHE A 171 8.62 -3.01 -18.19
CA PHE A 171 8.21 -4.38 -18.43
C PHE A 171 8.02 -4.64 -19.93
N ASP A 172 8.67 -5.67 -20.44
CA ASP A 172 8.56 -6.07 -21.85
C ASP A 172 7.34 -6.99 -22.06
N TRP A 173 6.20 -6.36 -22.39
CA TRP A 173 4.92 -7.05 -22.60
C TRP A 173 4.99 -8.02 -23.79
N GLU A 174 5.73 -7.67 -24.85
CA GLU A 174 5.89 -8.52 -26.05
C GLU A 174 6.75 -9.76 -25.74
N ALA A 175 7.90 -9.58 -25.11
CA ALA A 175 8.80 -10.69 -24.75
C ALA A 175 8.19 -11.63 -23.69
N SER A 176 7.32 -11.11 -22.84
CA SER A 176 6.57 -11.93 -21.87
C SER A 176 5.66 -12.94 -22.56
N GLY A 177 4.93 -12.54 -23.59
CA GLY A 177 3.97 -13.37 -24.31
C GLY A 177 2.70 -13.74 -23.52
N LYS A 178 2.56 -13.23 -22.28
CA LYS A 178 1.44 -13.58 -21.38
C LYS A 178 0.26 -12.58 -21.43
N PHE A 179 0.40 -11.46 -22.17
CA PHE A 179 -0.53 -10.34 -22.13
C PHE A 179 -1.08 -9.96 -23.52
N PRO A 180 -1.82 -10.87 -24.21
CA PRO A 180 -2.35 -10.61 -25.55
C PRO A 180 -3.28 -9.39 -25.59
N SER A 181 -3.97 -9.08 -24.50
CA SER A 181 -4.84 -7.89 -24.41
C SER A 181 -4.09 -6.55 -24.53
N LEU A 182 -2.76 -6.53 -24.35
CA LEU A 182 -1.88 -5.38 -24.54
C LEU A 182 -1.17 -5.41 -25.89
N THR A 183 -0.75 -6.61 -26.34
CA THR A 183 0.14 -6.79 -27.49
C THR A 183 -0.61 -7.05 -28.79
N GLU A 184 -1.82 -7.63 -28.73
CA GLU A 184 -2.62 -7.95 -29.92
C GLU A 184 -3.64 -6.83 -30.25
N PRO A 185 -4.17 -6.82 -31.48
CA PRO A 185 -5.22 -5.88 -31.89
C PRO A 185 -6.46 -5.98 -30.98
N ASN A 186 -6.86 -4.88 -30.36
CA ASN A 186 -8.02 -4.82 -29.46
C ASN A 186 -9.30 -4.45 -30.25
N PRO A 187 -10.31 -5.34 -30.29
CA PRO A 187 -11.53 -5.09 -31.08
C PRO A 187 -12.39 -3.97 -30.50
N SER A 188 -12.32 -3.71 -29.17
CA SER A 188 -13.10 -2.64 -28.54
C SER A 188 -12.49 -1.26 -28.72
N TYR A 189 -11.26 -1.17 -29.27
CA TYR A 189 -10.57 0.09 -29.49
C TYR A 189 -9.90 0.14 -30.89
N HIS A 190 -10.74 0.14 -31.93
CA HIS A 190 -10.33 0.29 -33.32
C HIS A 190 -9.29 -0.72 -33.82
N GLY A 191 -9.15 -1.88 -33.19
CA GLY A 191 -8.17 -2.90 -33.59
C GLY A 191 -6.71 -2.50 -33.36
N ILE A 192 -6.42 -1.55 -32.46
CA ILE A 192 -5.03 -1.19 -32.11
C ILE A 192 -4.41 -2.20 -31.15
N SER A 193 -3.10 -2.38 -31.22
CA SER A 193 -2.27 -2.96 -30.17
C SER A 193 -1.79 -1.83 -29.25
N PHE A 194 -1.99 -1.94 -27.95
CA PHE A 194 -1.61 -0.87 -27.01
C PHE A 194 -0.10 -0.71 -26.92
N THR A 195 0.67 -1.81 -26.97
CA THR A 195 2.14 -1.75 -27.00
C THR A 195 2.66 -1.00 -28.22
N LYS A 196 2.05 -1.19 -29.39
CA LYS A 196 2.42 -0.47 -30.62
C LYS A 196 1.95 0.98 -30.61
N ALA A 197 0.79 1.26 -30.04
CA ALA A 197 0.19 2.60 -30.06
C ALA A 197 0.77 3.55 -29.00
N ALA A 198 1.10 3.02 -27.81
CA ALA A 198 1.51 3.80 -26.65
C ALA A 198 2.93 3.46 -26.15
N GLY A 199 3.59 2.45 -26.73
CA GLY A 199 4.95 2.06 -26.33
C GLY A 199 5.07 1.76 -24.84
N ALA A 200 6.00 2.41 -24.17
CA ALA A 200 6.27 2.23 -22.77
C ALA A 200 5.08 2.55 -21.84
N ALA A 201 4.14 3.39 -22.27
CA ALA A 201 2.93 3.73 -21.50
C ALA A 201 1.71 2.85 -21.83
N ALA A 202 1.92 1.70 -22.46
CA ALA A 202 0.85 0.81 -22.92
C ALA A 202 -0.10 0.39 -21.79
N PHE A 203 0.43 0.10 -20.62
CA PHE A 203 -0.33 -0.41 -19.48
C PHE A 203 -1.39 0.58 -19.01
N VAL A 204 -0.99 1.79 -18.63
CA VAL A 204 -1.94 2.82 -18.16
C VAL A 204 -2.83 3.35 -19.30
N THR A 205 -2.32 3.36 -20.52
CA THR A 205 -3.11 3.77 -21.70
C THR A 205 -4.28 2.82 -21.94
N LYS A 206 -4.06 1.51 -21.82
CA LYS A 206 -5.14 0.52 -21.94
C LYS A 206 -6.16 0.68 -20.82
N ILE A 207 -5.74 0.86 -19.57
CA ILE A 207 -6.68 1.11 -18.46
C ILE A 207 -7.55 2.33 -18.77
N ARG A 208 -6.95 3.44 -19.20
CA ARG A 208 -7.65 4.68 -19.55
C ARG A 208 -8.66 4.47 -20.67
N ALA A 209 -8.23 3.78 -21.74
CA ALA A 209 -9.03 3.60 -22.95
C ALA A 209 -10.17 2.58 -22.80
N ILE A 210 -10.02 1.61 -21.91
CA ILE A 210 -10.98 0.50 -21.73
C ILE A 210 -11.63 0.61 -20.33
N LEU A 211 -10.92 0.25 -19.25
CA LEU A 211 -11.53 0.09 -17.94
C LEU A 211 -12.10 1.41 -17.39
N LEU A 212 -11.32 2.47 -17.41
CA LEU A 212 -11.77 3.78 -16.93
C LEU A 212 -12.94 4.31 -17.76
N ARG A 213 -12.84 4.18 -19.09
CA ARG A 213 -13.90 4.64 -20.01
C ARG A 213 -15.22 3.89 -19.77
N ASP A 214 -15.15 2.56 -19.58
CA ASP A 214 -16.32 1.69 -19.61
C ASP A 214 -16.94 1.50 -18.21
N THR A 215 -16.13 1.51 -17.14
CA THR A 215 -16.61 1.28 -15.77
C THR A 215 -16.62 2.53 -14.89
N GLY A 216 -15.89 3.60 -15.30
CA GLY A 216 -16.14 4.96 -14.83
C GLY A 216 -15.61 5.33 -13.45
N ALA A 217 -14.60 4.65 -12.88
CA ALA A 217 -13.97 5.06 -11.62
C ALA A 217 -13.08 6.31 -11.77
N THR A 218 -13.66 7.38 -12.29
CA THR A 218 -13.00 8.65 -12.62
C THR A 218 -12.75 9.46 -11.37
N LEU A 219 -11.55 10.04 -11.26
CA LEU A 219 -11.23 11.04 -10.22
C LEU A 219 -11.95 12.35 -10.53
N SER A 220 -12.45 13.04 -9.53
CA SER A 220 -12.96 14.39 -9.67
C SER A 220 -11.81 15.38 -9.88
N PRO A 221 -11.91 16.37 -10.80
CA PRO A 221 -10.91 17.43 -10.94
C PRO A 221 -10.69 18.23 -9.64
N PHE A 222 -11.71 18.38 -8.83
CA PHE A 222 -11.57 19.01 -7.51
C PHE A 222 -10.74 18.15 -6.54
N HIS A 223 -10.93 16.85 -6.56
CA HIS A 223 -10.07 15.93 -5.81
C HIS A 223 -8.63 15.97 -6.33
N ALA A 224 -8.43 15.98 -7.64
CA ALA A 224 -7.09 16.12 -8.23
C ALA A 224 -6.39 17.42 -7.76
N PHE A 225 -7.12 18.52 -7.67
CA PHE A 225 -6.61 19.78 -7.12
C PHE A 225 -6.18 19.63 -5.65
N LEU A 226 -7.01 19.02 -4.80
CA LEU A 226 -6.65 18.77 -3.40
C LEU A 226 -5.42 17.85 -3.27
N LEU A 227 -5.33 16.82 -4.11
CA LEU A 227 -4.18 15.90 -4.13
C LEU A 227 -2.91 16.60 -4.61
N LEU A 228 -3.00 17.54 -5.57
CA LEU A 228 -1.89 18.38 -6.00
C LEU A 228 -1.37 19.26 -4.85
N GLN A 229 -2.26 19.89 -4.08
CA GLN A 229 -1.87 20.64 -2.88
C GLN A 229 -1.17 19.73 -1.86
N GLY A 230 -1.67 18.49 -1.67
CA GLY A 230 -1.04 17.50 -0.82
C GLY A 230 0.36 17.12 -1.30
N LEU A 231 0.59 16.99 -2.61
CA LEU A 231 1.91 16.68 -3.18
C LEU A 231 2.94 17.77 -2.90
N GLU A 232 2.53 19.04 -2.86
CA GLU A 232 3.45 20.17 -2.63
C GLU A 232 4.11 20.12 -1.25
N THR A 233 3.44 19.54 -0.26
CA THR A 233 3.94 19.41 1.10
C THR A 233 4.24 17.96 1.50
N LEU A 234 4.19 17.01 0.58
CA LEU A 234 4.34 15.58 0.87
C LEU A 234 5.64 15.28 1.61
N SER A 235 6.77 15.78 1.11
CA SER A 235 8.08 15.51 1.72
C SER A 235 8.17 16.07 3.14
N LEU A 236 7.70 17.29 3.36
CA LEU A 236 7.69 17.95 4.67
C LEU A 236 6.83 17.20 5.68
N ARG A 237 5.65 16.73 5.26
CA ARG A 237 4.74 15.98 6.11
C ARG A 237 5.29 14.59 6.43
N VAL A 238 5.74 13.85 5.42
CA VAL A 238 6.27 12.49 5.62
C VAL A 238 7.53 12.52 6.49
N GLU A 239 8.44 13.49 6.29
CA GLU A 239 9.58 13.68 7.17
C GLU A 239 9.17 13.90 8.63
N ARG A 240 8.16 14.73 8.88
CA ARG A 240 7.64 14.97 10.22
C ARG A 240 6.95 13.74 10.78
N HIS A 241 6.12 13.04 10.01
CA HIS A 241 5.49 11.79 10.42
C HIS A 241 6.53 10.76 10.88
N VAL A 242 7.57 10.55 10.07
CA VAL A 242 8.64 9.59 10.37
C VAL A 242 9.44 10.02 11.61
N SER A 243 9.82 11.30 11.70
CA SER A 243 10.55 11.82 12.86
C SER A 243 9.76 11.64 14.15
N ASN A 244 8.47 11.94 14.14
CA ASN A 244 7.60 11.72 15.29
C ASN A 244 7.46 10.22 15.61
N ALA A 245 7.20 9.40 14.60
CA ALA A 245 7.03 7.95 14.78
C ALA A 245 8.24 7.28 15.41
N LEU A 246 9.45 7.60 14.96
CA LEU A 246 10.68 7.02 15.53
C LEU A 246 10.85 7.36 17.02
N LYS A 247 10.49 8.58 17.41
CA LYS A 247 10.51 8.97 18.85
C LYS A 247 9.42 8.26 19.65
N VAL A 248 8.23 8.05 19.06
CA VAL A 248 7.17 7.25 19.68
C VAL A 248 7.61 5.79 19.81
N VAL A 249 8.24 5.21 18.79
CA VAL A 249 8.79 3.85 18.83
C VAL A 249 9.82 3.71 19.94
N GLU A 250 10.76 4.66 20.05
CA GLU A 250 11.76 4.67 21.13
C GLU A 250 11.10 4.72 22.51
N TYR A 251 10.12 5.62 22.70
CA TYR A 251 9.37 5.74 23.94
C TYR A 251 8.63 4.45 24.30
N LEU A 252 7.90 3.87 23.36
CA LEU A 252 7.12 2.65 23.58
C LEU A 252 8.03 1.44 23.81
N ASN A 253 9.13 1.32 23.08
CA ASN A 253 10.07 0.19 23.23
C ASN A 253 10.77 0.15 24.60
N GLY A 254 10.90 1.31 25.24
CA GLY A 254 11.42 1.43 26.61
C GLY A 254 10.35 1.40 27.71
N HIS A 255 9.06 1.36 27.36
CA HIS A 255 7.99 1.54 28.34
C HIS A 255 7.65 0.22 29.09
N PRO A 256 7.56 0.22 30.45
CA PRO A 256 7.38 -1.00 31.24
C PRO A 256 6.07 -1.74 30.98
N GLN A 257 5.02 -1.05 30.51
CA GLN A 257 3.72 -1.64 30.17
C GLN A 257 3.61 -2.10 28.71
N VAL A 258 4.66 -1.93 27.90
CA VAL A 258 4.70 -2.42 26.51
C VAL A 258 5.38 -3.78 26.47
N GLU A 259 4.75 -4.73 25.80
CA GLU A 259 5.30 -6.08 25.59
C GLU A 259 6.21 -6.09 24.36
N ARG A 260 5.76 -5.47 23.25
CA ARG A 260 6.46 -5.46 21.96
C ARG A 260 6.05 -4.25 21.14
N VAL A 261 6.99 -3.75 20.34
CA VAL A 261 6.74 -2.77 19.27
C VAL A 261 7.04 -3.42 17.94
N ASN A 262 6.05 -3.46 17.05
CA ASN A 262 6.18 -4.02 15.71
C ASN A 262 6.56 -2.89 14.73
N HIS A 263 7.85 -2.55 14.72
CA HIS A 263 8.41 -1.54 13.84
C HIS A 263 9.80 -1.97 13.37
N PRO A 264 10.13 -1.83 12.06
CA PRO A 264 11.38 -2.36 11.52
C PRO A 264 12.65 -1.71 12.11
N SER A 265 12.58 -0.49 12.65
CA SER A 265 13.73 0.16 13.30
C SER A 265 14.16 -0.50 14.62
N VAL A 266 13.27 -1.28 15.23
CA VAL A 266 13.51 -2.01 16.50
C VAL A 266 13.27 -3.52 16.33
N ALA A 267 13.22 -4.00 15.07
CA ALA A 267 13.05 -5.42 14.79
C ALA A 267 14.22 -6.23 15.37
N GLU A 268 13.91 -7.37 15.96
CA GLU A 268 14.92 -8.33 16.44
C GLU A 268 15.54 -9.13 15.27
N ASP A 269 14.79 -9.29 14.20
CA ASP A 269 15.23 -9.99 12.99
C ASP A 269 16.25 -9.17 12.21
N ALA A 270 17.45 -9.72 12.05
CA ALA A 270 18.54 -9.09 11.32
C ALA A 270 18.20 -8.83 9.84
N VAL A 271 17.40 -9.68 9.20
CA VAL A 271 16.96 -9.50 7.81
C VAL A 271 16.09 -8.25 7.71
N GLN A 272 15.11 -8.09 8.59
CA GLN A 272 14.26 -6.90 8.64
C GLN A 272 15.06 -5.61 8.89
N GLN A 273 16.06 -5.67 9.76
CA GLN A 273 16.96 -4.52 10.01
C GLN A 273 17.74 -4.12 8.75
N GLU A 274 18.29 -5.09 8.01
CA GLU A 274 19.04 -4.82 6.78
C GLU A 274 18.12 -4.30 5.66
N LEU A 275 16.92 -4.87 5.50
CA LEU A 275 15.94 -4.40 4.53
C LEU A 275 15.48 -2.97 4.86
N TYR A 276 15.26 -2.67 6.15
CA TYR A 276 14.91 -1.32 6.57
C TYR A 276 16.01 -0.30 6.25
N LYS A 277 17.29 -0.62 6.51
CA LYS A 277 18.41 0.24 6.13
C LYS A 277 18.51 0.43 4.62
N LYS A 278 18.28 -0.65 3.85
CA LYS A 278 18.35 -0.65 2.38
C LYS A 278 17.29 0.24 1.75
N TYR A 279 16.02 0.03 2.12
CA TYR A 279 14.88 0.68 1.48
C TYR A 279 14.46 1.99 2.13
N PHE A 280 14.72 2.17 3.42
CA PHE A 280 14.28 3.31 4.20
C PHE A 280 15.44 4.08 4.88
N PRO A 281 16.43 4.56 4.12
CA PRO A 281 17.57 5.30 4.70
C PRO A 281 17.14 6.62 5.35
N ARG A 282 15.93 7.12 5.02
CA ARG A 282 15.32 8.31 5.62
C ARG A 282 14.39 7.98 6.80
N GLY A 283 14.32 6.70 7.19
CA GLY A 283 13.30 6.17 8.08
C GLY A 283 11.97 5.90 7.38
N GLY A 284 11.04 5.33 8.09
CA GLY A 284 9.72 4.95 7.58
C GLY A 284 8.87 4.35 8.69
N GLY A 285 7.67 3.90 8.35
CA GLY A 285 6.80 3.19 9.29
C GLY A 285 6.12 4.09 10.32
N SER A 286 5.58 5.23 9.91
CA SER A 286 4.77 6.07 10.83
C SER A 286 3.40 5.45 11.18
N ILE A 287 3.09 4.32 10.56
CA ILE A 287 1.92 3.48 10.86
C ILE A 287 2.47 2.13 11.31
N PHE A 288 2.27 1.79 12.57
CA PHE A 288 2.82 0.57 13.15
C PHE A 288 1.95 0.08 14.31
N THR A 289 2.24 -1.11 14.84
CA THR A 289 1.54 -1.66 15.99
C THR A 289 2.45 -1.81 17.18
N PHE A 290 1.86 -1.84 18.36
CA PHE A 290 2.51 -2.30 19.58
C PHE A 290 1.54 -3.15 20.39
N GLU A 291 2.07 -3.95 21.30
CA GLU A 291 1.33 -4.83 22.20
C GLU A 291 1.47 -4.28 23.62
N ILE A 292 0.35 -3.91 24.25
CA ILE A 292 0.32 -3.50 25.65
C ILE A 292 0.31 -4.75 26.54
N LYS A 293 1.04 -4.75 27.66
CA LYS A 293 0.98 -5.86 28.64
C LYS A 293 -0.40 -5.94 29.26
N GLY A 294 -1.12 -7.03 28.98
CA GLY A 294 -2.47 -7.26 29.46
C GLY A 294 -3.35 -7.91 28.39
N ASP A 295 -4.62 -7.71 28.51
CA ASP A 295 -5.64 -8.27 27.63
C ASP A 295 -6.24 -7.24 26.67
N ALA A 296 -7.24 -7.67 25.90
CA ALA A 296 -7.96 -6.82 24.96
C ALA A 296 -8.70 -5.66 25.66
N GLN A 297 -9.15 -5.86 26.90
CA GLN A 297 -9.86 -4.80 27.62
C GLN A 297 -8.88 -3.69 27.99
N LYS A 298 -7.68 -4.04 28.48
CA LYS A 298 -6.65 -3.06 28.80
C LYS A 298 -6.21 -2.25 27.57
N ALA A 299 -6.12 -2.90 26.40
CA ALA A 299 -5.85 -2.19 25.14
C ALA A 299 -6.93 -1.17 24.79
N LYS A 300 -8.20 -1.53 24.98
CA LYS A 300 -9.33 -0.61 24.76
C LYS A 300 -9.34 0.53 25.79
N ASP A 301 -9.14 0.21 27.06
CA ASP A 301 -9.09 1.22 28.12
C ASP A 301 -7.95 2.22 27.89
N PHE A 302 -6.80 1.75 27.40
CA PHE A 302 -5.70 2.62 26.98
C PHE A 302 -6.14 3.58 25.86
N ILE A 303 -6.79 3.04 24.82
CA ILE A 303 -7.28 3.85 23.67
C ILE A 303 -8.31 4.88 24.11
N ASP A 304 -9.23 4.49 25.01
CA ASP A 304 -10.29 5.37 25.50
C ASP A 304 -9.78 6.52 26.39
N ASN A 305 -8.56 6.41 26.91
CA ASN A 305 -7.89 7.47 27.69
C ASN A 305 -6.95 8.36 26.87
N LEU A 306 -6.84 8.16 25.55
CA LEU A 306 -6.12 9.07 24.66
C LEU A 306 -7.00 10.29 24.35
N GLU A 307 -6.42 11.48 24.41
CA GLU A 307 -7.12 12.74 24.11
C GLU A 307 -6.68 13.37 22.77
N LEU A 308 -5.40 13.22 22.41
CA LEU A 308 -4.84 13.75 21.18
C LEU A 308 -5.05 12.79 20.01
N PHE A 309 -4.85 11.49 20.24
CA PHE A 309 -5.11 10.49 19.22
C PHE A 309 -6.60 10.30 18.99
N SER A 310 -7.07 10.42 17.76
CA SER A 310 -8.46 10.15 17.41
C SER A 310 -8.68 8.66 17.12
N LEU A 311 -9.70 8.06 17.75
CA LEU A 311 -10.14 6.70 17.43
C LEU A 311 -10.87 6.71 16.08
N LEU A 312 -10.17 6.36 15.05
CA LEU A 312 -10.67 6.38 13.66
C LEU A 312 -9.96 5.33 12.81
N ALA A 313 -10.73 4.50 12.11
CA ALA A 313 -10.24 3.48 11.19
C ALA A 313 -9.68 4.11 9.89
N ASN A 314 -8.71 4.99 10.01
CA ASN A 314 -7.94 5.61 8.94
C ASN A 314 -6.45 5.59 9.30
N VAL A 315 -5.60 6.05 8.40
CA VAL A 315 -4.14 6.16 8.58
C VAL A 315 -3.59 7.31 7.72
N ALA A 316 -2.35 7.72 8.00
CA ALA A 316 -1.61 8.69 7.20
C ALA A 316 -2.26 10.09 7.12
N ASP A 317 -3.06 10.43 8.10
CA ASP A 317 -3.56 11.79 8.32
C ASP A 317 -2.49 12.60 9.06
N VAL A 318 -2.48 13.92 8.85
CA VAL A 318 -1.63 14.84 9.64
C VAL A 318 -1.95 14.78 11.14
N LYS A 319 -3.14 14.30 11.49
CA LYS A 319 -3.56 14.02 12.87
C LYS A 319 -3.16 12.60 13.27
N SER A 320 -2.75 12.44 14.51
CA SER A 320 -2.50 11.13 15.11
C SER A 320 -3.78 10.34 15.28
N LEU A 321 -3.77 9.09 14.81
CA LEU A 321 -4.92 8.17 14.85
C LEU A 321 -4.55 6.88 15.55
N VAL A 322 -5.55 6.26 16.18
CA VAL A 322 -5.41 4.98 16.88
C VAL A 322 -6.58 4.07 16.57
N ILE A 323 -6.32 2.77 16.53
CA ILE A 323 -7.37 1.74 16.52
C ILE A 323 -6.94 0.52 17.33
N HIS A 324 -7.94 -0.29 17.72
CA HIS A 324 -7.78 -1.67 18.13
C HIS A 324 -8.08 -2.59 16.93
N PRO A 325 -7.06 -3.13 16.22
CA PRO A 325 -7.26 -3.82 14.93
C PRO A 325 -8.27 -4.97 15.01
N ALA A 326 -8.16 -5.80 16.05
CA ALA A 326 -8.99 -6.99 16.22
C ALA A 326 -10.50 -6.69 16.30
N THR A 327 -10.90 -5.51 16.80
CA THR A 327 -12.32 -5.13 16.93
C THR A 327 -12.77 -4.08 15.92
N THR A 328 -11.91 -3.64 15.03
CA THR A 328 -12.21 -2.63 14.02
C THR A 328 -11.93 -3.14 12.60
N THR A 329 -10.74 -2.90 12.09
CA THR A 329 -10.37 -3.22 10.70
C THR A 329 -10.30 -4.71 10.40
N HIS A 330 -10.14 -5.57 11.40
CA HIS A 330 -10.04 -7.02 11.30
C HIS A 330 -11.14 -7.75 12.09
N SER A 331 -12.24 -7.06 12.41
CA SER A 331 -13.36 -7.62 13.19
C SER A 331 -14.08 -8.78 12.50
N GLN A 332 -13.86 -9.01 11.22
CA GLN A 332 -14.40 -10.13 10.45
C GLN A 332 -13.47 -11.36 10.44
N CYS A 333 -12.22 -11.20 10.89
CA CYS A 333 -11.25 -12.29 10.94
C CYS A 333 -11.52 -13.21 12.14
N THR A 334 -11.28 -14.50 11.95
CA THR A 334 -11.22 -15.49 13.03
C THR A 334 -9.95 -15.31 13.87
N ASP A 335 -9.92 -15.83 15.10
CA ASP A 335 -8.72 -15.78 15.96
C ASP A 335 -7.48 -16.39 15.29
N LYS A 336 -7.69 -17.42 14.45
CA LYS A 336 -6.60 -18.04 13.68
C LYS A 336 -6.05 -17.06 12.64
N GLU A 337 -6.91 -16.41 11.88
CA GLU A 337 -6.52 -15.42 10.85
C GLU A 337 -5.86 -14.19 11.47
N LEU A 338 -6.33 -13.73 12.63
CA LEU A 338 -5.67 -12.66 13.39
C LEU A 338 -4.24 -13.06 13.79
N THR A 339 -4.09 -14.29 14.31
CA THR A 339 -2.78 -14.82 14.72
C THR A 339 -1.83 -14.94 13.52
N GLU A 340 -2.30 -15.42 12.38
CA GLU A 340 -1.54 -15.54 11.13
C GLU A 340 -1.09 -14.17 10.59
N GLN A 341 -1.82 -13.12 10.87
CA GLN A 341 -1.49 -11.74 10.53
C GLN A 341 -0.68 -11.01 11.63
N GLY A 342 -0.31 -11.73 12.70
CA GLY A 342 0.46 -11.17 13.83
C GLY A 342 -0.33 -10.17 14.68
N ILE A 343 -1.67 -10.28 14.71
CA ILE A 343 -2.55 -9.43 15.50
C ILE A 343 -2.98 -10.21 16.73
N LYS A 344 -2.56 -9.74 17.91
CA LYS A 344 -2.98 -10.26 19.20
C LYS A 344 -4.17 -9.48 19.78
N PRO A 345 -4.90 -10.02 20.78
CA PRO A 345 -5.98 -9.29 21.45
C PRO A 345 -5.57 -7.96 22.08
N ASN A 346 -4.30 -7.82 22.49
CA ASN A 346 -3.72 -6.63 23.11
C ASN A 346 -2.96 -5.73 22.11
N THR A 347 -3.11 -5.94 20.82
CA THR A 347 -2.47 -5.15 19.76
C THR A 347 -3.18 -3.82 19.54
N ILE A 348 -2.42 -2.74 19.54
CA ILE A 348 -2.88 -1.38 19.24
C ILE A 348 -2.13 -0.89 18.00
N ARG A 349 -2.83 -0.30 17.02
CA ARG A 349 -2.22 0.33 15.86
C ARG A 349 -2.25 1.84 16.00
N LEU A 350 -1.10 2.47 15.82
CA LEU A 350 -0.93 3.91 15.73
C LEU A 350 -0.68 4.34 14.29
N SER A 351 -1.25 5.48 13.93
CA SER A 351 -0.84 6.28 12.77
C SER A 351 -0.39 7.63 13.34
N VAL A 352 0.92 7.80 13.44
CA VAL A 352 1.51 8.96 14.12
C VAL A 352 1.45 10.18 13.19
N GLY A 353 0.87 11.26 13.68
CA GLY A 353 0.65 12.49 12.93
C GLY A 353 1.84 13.47 12.97
N THR A 354 1.54 14.72 12.67
CA THR A 354 2.55 15.80 12.55
C THR A 354 2.53 16.77 13.72
N GLU A 355 1.76 16.50 14.77
CA GLU A 355 1.62 17.31 15.97
C GLU A 355 2.97 17.47 16.69
N ASN A 356 3.03 18.31 17.69
CA ASN A 356 4.22 18.43 18.54
C ASN A 356 4.51 17.08 19.21
N ILE A 357 5.74 16.61 19.09
CA ILE A 357 6.13 15.29 19.61
C ILE A 357 6.01 15.19 21.13
N ASP A 358 6.24 16.28 21.88
CA ASP A 358 6.14 16.27 23.33
C ASP A 358 4.67 16.07 23.75
N ASP A 359 3.72 16.67 23.03
CA ASP A 359 2.29 16.47 23.25
C ASP A 359 1.86 15.04 22.93
N ILE A 360 2.37 14.45 21.81
CA ILE A 360 2.12 13.03 21.48
C ILE A 360 2.61 12.09 22.59
N ILE A 361 3.83 12.28 23.07
CA ILE A 361 4.43 11.46 24.14
C ILE A 361 3.68 11.65 25.46
N GLN A 362 3.28 12.89 25.76
CA GLN A 362 2.50 13.18 26.95
C GLN A 362 1.16 12.47 26.93
N ASP A 363 0.41 12.52 25.81
CA ASP A 363 -0.88 11.86 25.66
C ASP A 363 -0.77 10.35 25.87
N LEU A 364 0.22 9.70 25.23
CA LEU A 364 0.51 8.29 25.46
C LEU A 364 0.84 7.99 26.94
N GLY A 365 1.63 8.86 27.57
CA GLY A 365 2.01 8.71 28.98
C GLY A 365 0.84 8.81 29.94
N GLU A 366 -0.10 9.74 29.72
CA GLU A 366 -1.31 9.87 30.55
C GLU A 366 -2.24 8.66 30.35
N ALA A 367 -2.41 8.16 29.12
CA ALA A 367 -3.17 6.96 28.85
C ALA A 367 -2.57 5.72 29.56
N PHE A 368 -1.24 5.57 29.58
CA PHE A 368 -0.59 4.48 30.33
C PHE A 368 -0.81 4.60 31.86
N LYS A 369 -0.83 5.80 32.42
CA LYS A 369 -1.13 6.00 33.85
C LYS A 369 -2.56 5.60 34.19
N ALA A 370 -3.50 5.85 33.30
CA ALA A 370 -4.91 5.52 33.51
C ALA A 370 -5.19 4.00 33.55
N VAL A 371 -4.30 3.18 32.98
CA VAL A 371 -4.46 1.71 32.88
C VAL A 371 -3.40 0.94 33.69
N GLN A 372 -2.82 1.55 34.71
CA GLN A 372 -1.84 0.90 35.59
C GLN A 372 -2.42 -0.27 36.38
#